data_d545418fc67023c8c568e7f868ee7821
#
_entry.id   d545418fc67023c8c568e7f868ee7821
#
_cell.length_a   1.000
_cell.length_b   1.000
_cell.length_c   1.000
_cell.angle_alpha   90.00
_cell.angle_beta   90.00
_cell.angle_gamma   90.00
#
_symmetry.space_group_name_H-M   'P 1'
#
loop_
_entity.id
_entity.type
_entity.pdbx_description
1 polymer ?
#
loop_
_entity_poly.entity_id
_entity_poly.type
_entity_poly.pdbx_seq_one_letter_code
_entity_poly.pdbx_strand_id
1 'polypeptide(L)'
;MPSTHAVCRLHRNRGVLLLALLIALALGGIALMAAVDLWWMTRQREREQQLLFVGEQYRQAIRRYYYAAPPGTPRVLPDRLDVLLEDDRYPTPVRHLRRPYPDPITGKPEWGELRDGSRITGVYSLSEATPVKQAGFAPAQEFFTGKTAYREWVFAFVVPRRGIGSTVPTPTLSPTPAPGRGTPFPSPRPLRGNAP
;
A
#
# COMPACT_ATOMS: atom_id res chain seq x y z
N MET A 1 31.41 40.94 67.96
CA MET A 1 30.33 41.35 67.03
C MET A 1 30.29 40.38 65.90
N PRO A 2 29.34 39.40 65.84
CA PRO A 2 29.24 38.42 64.75
C PRO A 2 28.34 38.93 63.66
N SER A 3 28.77 38.73 62.44
CA SER A 3 28.36 39.25 61.15
C SER A 3 26.94 38.84 60.73
N THR A 4 26.04 39.80 60.59
CA THR A 4 24.64 39.69 60.15
C THR A 4 24.47 39.48 58.60
N HIS A 5 25.52 39.18 57.86
CA HIS A 5 25.51 39.12 56.39
C HIS A 5 25.20 37.76 55.76
N ALA A 6 25.16 36.70 56.58
CA ALA A 6 24.99 35.32 55.99
C ALA A 6 23.51 34.99 55.68
N VAL A 7 22.52 35.58 56.34
CA VAL A 7 21.10 35.20 56.23
C VAL A 7 20.46 35.76 54.94
N CYS A 8 20.93 36.90 54.40
CA CYS A 8 20.33 37.52 53.24
C CYS A 8 20.63 36.81 51.90
N ARG A 9 21.75 36.06 51.81
CA ARG A 9 22.12 35.30 50.59
C ARG A 9 21.28 34.02 50.40
N LEU A 10 20.86 33.38 51.46
CA LEU A 10 20.02 32.15 51.36
C LEU A 10 18.61 32.44 50.84
N HIS A 11 18.04 33.59 51.15
CA HIS A 11 16.69 33.97 50.70
C HIS A 11 16.64 34.29 49.21
N ARG A 12 17.70 34.94 48.68
CA ARG A 12 17.81 35.30 47.28
C ARG A 12 18.02 34.08 46.38
N ASN A 13 18.73 33.05 46.85
CA ASN A 13 18.95 31.80 46.10
C ASN A 13 17.68 30.95 46.02
N ARG A 14 16.77 30.98 46.99
CA ARG A 14 15.50 30.26 46.96
C ARG A 14 14.56 30.76 45.86
N GLY A 15 14.50 32.07 45.61
CA GLY A 15 13.72 32.61 44.51
C GLY A 15 14.22 32.23 43.13
N VAL A 16 15.55 32.22 42.95
CA VAL A 16 16.19 31.77 41.69
C VAL A 16 15.97 30.30 41.44
N LEU A 17 16.04 29.47 42.49
CA LEU A 17 15.80 28.02 42.40
C LEU A 17 14.35 27.73 42.02
N LEU A 18 13.36 28.43 42.59
CA LEU A 18 11.95 28.29 42.22
C LEU A 18 11.69 28.70 40.79
N LEU A 19 12.29 29.83 40.34
CA LEU A 19 12.18 30.29 38.97
C LEU A 19 12.81 29.25 38.00
N ALA A 20 13.99 28.76 38.31
CA ALA A 20 14.67 27.72 37.50
C ALA A 20 13.84 26.42 37.42
N LEU A 21 13.21 26.03 38.56
CA LEU A 21 12.32 24.86 38.57
C LEU A 21 11.09 25.08 37.69
N LEU A 22 10.45 26.25 37.77
CA LEU A 22 9.30 26.58 36.93
C LEU A 22 9.63 26.57 35.45
N ILE A 23 10.80 27.14 35.07
CA ILE A 23 11.28 27.10 33.69
C ILE A 23 11.55 25.65 33.24
N ALA A 24 12.20 24.86 34.09
CA ALA A 24 12.47 23.44 33.77
C ALA A 24 11.18 22.64 33.58
N LEU A 25 10.16 22.86 34.43
CA LEU A 25 8.86 22.20 34.29
C LEU A 25 8.15 22.67 33.00
N ALA A 26 8.19 23.95 32.67
CA ALA A 26 7.59 24.49 31.45
C ALA A 26 8.25 23.90 30.21
N LEU A 27 9.58 23.89 30.13
CA LEU A 27 10.34 23.27 29.03
C LEU A 27 10.09 21.75 28.95
N GLY A 28 10.05 21.07 30.11
CA GLY A 28 9.74 19.65 30.18
C GLY A 28 8.33 19.34 29.66
N GLY A 29 7.34 20.16 29.96
CA GLY A 29 5.98 20.05 29.44
C GLY A 29 5.90 20.17 27.92
N ILE A 30 6.61 21.13 27.32
CA ILE A 30 6.68 21.31 25.88
C ILE A 30 7.36 20.13 25.22
N ALA A 31 8.46 19.64 25.77
CA ALA A 31 9.18 18.46 25.24
C ALA A 31 8.32 17.19 25.28
N LEU A 32 7.52 17.03 26.33
CA LEU A 32 6.62 15.88 26.47
C LEU A 32 5.50 15.90 25.42
N MET A 33 4.90 17.08 25.14
CA MET A 33 3.91 17.22 24.07
C MET A 33 4.48 16.83 22.72
N ALA A 34 5.67 17.29 22.35
CA ALA A 34 6.32 16.94 21.09
C ALA A 34 6.61 15.41 20.99
N ALA A 35 6.98 14.79 22.10
CA ALA A 35 7.20 13.34 22.13
C ALA A 35 5.93 12.53 21.88
N VAL A 36 4.78 12.99 22.40
CA VAL A 36 3.47 12.33 22.17
C VAL A 36 3.09 12.37 20.69
N ASP A 37 3.26 13.50 20.01
CA ASP A 37 2.92 13.63 18.59
C ASP A 37 3.76 12.69 17.71
N LEU A 38 5.06 12.59 17.97
CA LEU A 38 5.93 11.65 17.26
C LEU A 38 5.52 10.21 17.48
N TRP A 39 5.13 9.85 18.69
CA TRP A 39 4.68 8.50 19.03
C TRP A 39 3.38 8.13 18.32
N TRP A 40 2.42 9.06 18.24
CA TRP A 40 1.17 8.88 17.49
C TRP A 40 1.42 8.61 16.00
N MET A 41 2.26 9.41 15.36
CA MET A 41 2.61 9.23 13.94
C MET A 41 3.26 7.87 13.69
N THR A 42 4.18 7.45 14.56
CA THR A 42 4.85 6.15 14.43
C THR A 42 3.86 4.99 14.55
N ARG A 43 2.98 5.05 15.56
CA ARG A 43 1.92 4.05 15.76
C ARG A 43 0.95 3.97 14.59
N GLN A 44 0.59 5.11 14.01
CA GLN A 44 -0.30 5.13 12.86
C GLN A 44 0.36 4.47 11.64
N ARG A 45 1.63 4.75 11.37
CA ARG A 45 2.38 4.07 10.28
C ARG A 45 2.51 2.57 10.49
N GLU A 46 2.73 2.12 11.73
CA GLU A 46 2.75 0.69 12.06
C GLU A 46 1.41 0.02 11.76
N ARG A 47 0.29 0.64 12.15
CA ARG A 47 -1.05 0.15 11.85
C ARG A 47 -1.33 0.08 10.35
N GLU A 48 -0.89 1.07 9.57
CA GLU A 48 -0.99 1.04 8.11
C GLU A 48 -0.22 -0.11 7.49
N GLN A 49 1.01 -0.34 7.94
CA GLN A 49 1.81 -1.47 7.46
C GLN A 49 1.14 -2.81 7.80
N GLN A 50 0.58 -2.92 9.00
CA GLN A 50 -0.20 -4.09 9.40
C GLN A 50 -1.45 -4.25 8.56
N LEU A 51 -2.18 -3.15 8.22
CA LEU A 51 -3.35 -3.20 7.36
C LEU A 51 -2.98 -3.72 5.96
N LEU A 52 -1.90 -3.20 5.36
CA LEU A 52 -1.42 -3.66 4.06
C LEU A 52 -1.04 -5.15 4.10
N PHE A 53 -0.38 -5.59 5.16
CA PHE A 53 -0.02 -7.01 5.34
C PHE A 53 -1.25 -7.90 5.51
N VAL A 54 -2.15 -7.54 6.42
CA VAL A 54 -3.36 -8.34 6.73
C VAL A 54 -4.32 -8.37 5.54
N GLY A 55 -4.55 -7.24 4.88
CA GLY A 55 -5.38 -7.18 3.68
C GLY A 55 -4.83 -8.06 2.55
N GLU A 56 -3.51 -8.07 2.38
CA GLU A 56 -2.86 -8.97 1.42
C GLU A 56 -3.03 -10.45 1.80
N GLN A 57 -3.01 -10.81 3.11
CA GLN A 57 -3.29 -12.17 3.56
C GLN A 57 -4.71 -12.60 3.18
N TYR A 58 -5.71 -11.75 3.37
CA TYR A 58 -7.09 -12.02 2.94
C TYR A 58 -7.20 -12.16 1.42
N ARG A 59 -6.62 -11.24 0.66
CA ARG A 59 -6.60 -11.31 -0.81
C ARG A 59 -6.00 -12.62 -1.31
N GLN A 60 -4.87 -13.04 -0.73
CA GLN A 60 -4.23 -14.31 -1.06
C GLN A 60 -5.04 -15.52 -0.61
N ALA A 61 -5.71 -15.46 0.53
CA ALA A 61 -6.58 -16.54 1.01
C ALA A 61 -7.78 -16.74 0.07
N ILE A 62 -8.44 -15.65 -0.37
CA ILE A 62 -9.53 -15.69 -1.36
C ILE A 62 -9.02 -16.30 -2.68
N ARG A 63 -7.84 -15.87 -3.13
CA ARG A 63 -7.21 -16.45 -4.33
C ARG A 63 -6.96 -17.94 -4.18
N ARG A 64 -6.37 -18.38 -3.05
CA ARG A 64 -6.10 -19.80 -2.78
C ARG A 64 -7.39 -20.60 -2.75
N TYR A 65 -8.42 -20.13 -2.07
CA TYR A 65 -9.74 -20.75 -2.03
C TYR A 65 -10.32 -20.96 -3.42
N TYR A 66 -10.22 -19.96 -4.29
CA TYR A 66 -10.70 -20.05 -5.67
C TYR A 66 -9.94 -21.12 -6.49
N TYR A 67 -8.61 -21.15 -6.40
CA TYR A 67 -7.80 -22.09 -7.18
C TYR A 67 -7.73 -23.50 -6.59
N ALA A 68 -7.95 -23.67 -5.30
CA ALA A 68 -7.94 -24.93 -4.60
C ALA A 68 -9.30 -25.67 -4.66
N ALA A 69 -10.14 -25.39 -5.66
CA ALA A 69 -11.39 -26.14 -5.82
C ALA A 69 -11.09 -27.64 -6.03
N PRO A 70 -11.80 -28.56 -5.31
CA PRO A 70 -11.63 -30.00 -5.49
C PRO A 70 -11.85 -30.42 -6.95
N PRO A 71 -11.22 -31.52 -7.42
CA PRO A 71 -11.41 -32.05 -8.76
C PRO A 71 -12.91 -32.31 -9.02
N GLY A 72 -13.42 -31.88 -10.16
CA GLY A 72 -14.83 -32.04 -10.53
C GLY A 72 -15.78 -30.97 -9.96
N THR A 73 -15.32 -30.06 -9.11
CA THR A 73 -16.12 -28.94 -8.62
C THR A 73 -15.79 -27.65 -9.36
N PRO A 74 -16.77 -26.74 -9.59
CA PRO A 74 -16.50 -25.46 -10.20
C PRO A 74 -15.66 -24.58 -9.26
N ARG A 75 -14.78 -23.78 -9.84
CA ARG A 75 -14.03 -22.75 -9.10
C ARG A 75 -14.99 -21.61 -8.75
N VAL A 76 -15.26 -21.43 -7.47
CA VAL A 76 -16.13 -20.39 -6.95
C VAL A 76 -15.41 -19.56 -5.89
N LEU A 77 -15.81 -18.31 -5.75
CA LEU A 77 -15.35 -17.44 -4.67
C LEU A 77 -16.09 -17.78 -3.36
N PRO A 78 -15.52 -17.48 -2.19
CA PRO A 78 -16.15 -17.73 -0.91
C PRO A 78 -17.41 -16.87 -0.73
N ASP A 79 -18.41 -17.39 -0.03
CA ASP A 79 -19.62 -16.67 0.37
C ASP A 79 -19.51 -16.02 1.75
N ARG A 80 -18.59 -16.54 2.59
CA ARG A 80 -18.27 -16.03 3.92
C ARG A 80 -16.77 -16.10 4.15
N LEU A 81 -16.24 -15.22 5.02
CA LEU A 81 -14.81 -15.21 5.35
C LEU A 81 -14.39 -16.40 6.20
N ASP A 82 -15.31 -17.01 6.95
CA ASP A 82 -15.02 -18.17 7.81
C ASP A 82 -14.58 -19.39 7.02
N VAL A 83 -15.09 -19.59 5.80
CA VAL A 83 -14.68 -20.71 4.93
C VAL A 83 -13.19 -20.62 4.50
N LEU A 84 -12.56 -19.47 4.68
CA LEU A 84 -11.12 -19.32 4.47
C LEU A 84 -10.30 -19.94 5.61
N LEU A 85 -10.89 -20.08 6.80
CA LEU A 85 -10.26 -20.72 7.96
C LEU A 85 -10.47 -22.23 7.92
N GLU A 86 -11.61 -22.67 7.40
CA GLU A 86 -11.98 -24.08 7.31
C GLU A 86 -12.85 -24.30 6.06
N ASP A 87 -12.25 -24.94 5.05
CA ASP A 87 -12.90 -25.18 3.76
C ASP A 87 -13.65 -26.51 3.78
N ASP A 88 -14.99 -26.43 3.89
CA ASP A 88 -15.91 -27.56 3.98
C ASP A 88 -15.99 -28.39 2.68
N ARG A 89 -15.41 -27.92 1.58
CA ARG A 89 -15.39 -28.63 0.30
C ARG A 89 -14.50 -29.87 0.29
N TYR A 90 -13.67 -30.02 1.31
CA TYR A 90 -12.75 -31.13 1.47
C TYR A 90 -13.14 -32.05 2.63
N PRO A 91 -12.92 -33.39 2.50
CA PRO A 91 -13.15 -34.33 3.60
C PRO A 91 -12.25 -34.02 4.83
N THR A 92 -11.05 -33.48 4.58
CA THR A 92 -10.15 -32.99 5.62
C THR A 92 -10.10 -31.47 5.54
N PRO A 93 -10.35 -30.73 6.62
CA PRO A 93 -10.38 -29.29 6.59
C PRO A 93 -9.10 -28.68 6.03
N VAL A 94 -9.23 -27.87 5.00
CA VAL A 94 -8.12 -27.13 4.37
C VAL A 94 -8.21 -25.68 4.83
N ARG A 95 -7.09 -25.13 5.27
CA ARG A 95 -7.00 -23.74 5.73
C ARG A 95 -6.31 -22.86 4.70
N HIS A 96 -7.02 -21.85 4.21
CA HIS A 96 -6.47 -20.84 3.30
C HIS A 96 -5.97 -19.62 4.05
N LEU A 97 -6.52 -19.36 5.24
CA LEU A 97 -6.09 -18.33 6.17
C LEU A 97 -5.67 -18.98 7.50
N ARG A 98 -4.55 -18.55 8.08
CA ARG A 98 -4.01 -19.17 9.30
C ARG A 98 -4.87 -18.90 10.54
N ARG A 99 -5.42 -17.69 10.64
CA ARG A 99 -6.27 -17.22 11.73
C ARG A 99 -7.11 -16.04 11.26
N PRO A 100 -8.22 -15.73 11.92
CA PRO A 100 -8.92 -14.47 11.70
C PRO A 100 -8.01 -13.32 12.16
N TYR A 101 -7.85 -12.31 11.31
CA TYR A 101 -7.10 -11.11 11.64
C TYR A 101 -8.09 -9.97 11.89
N PRO A 102 -7.99 -9.27 13.04
CA PRO A 102 -8.74 -8.04 13.23
C PRO A 102 -8.23 -6.93 12.32
N ASP A 103 -9.08 -5.96 12.01
CA ASP A 103 -8.68 -4.76 11.29
C ASP A 103 -7.71 -3.92 12.16
N PRO A 104 -6.47 -3.68 11.74
CA PRO A 104 -5.49 -2.97 12.55
C PRO A 104 -5.83 -1.50 12.80
N ILE A 105 -6.68 -0.89 11.96
CA ILE A 105 -7.07 0.52 12.10
C ILE A 105 -8.19 0.67 13.11
N THR A 106 -9.25 -0.14 13.00
CA THR A 106 -10.40 -0.09 13.91
C THR A 106 -10.19 -0.89 15.19
N GLY A 107 -9.27 -1.87 15.17
CA GLY A 107 -9.05 -2.84 16.26
C GLY A 107 -10.16 -3.89 16.37
N LYS A 108 -11.14 -3.89 15.47
CA LYS A 108 -12.31 -4.78 15.49
C LYS A 108 -12.11 -5.97 14.55
N PRO A 109 -12.78 -7.12 14.80
CA PRO A 109 -12.70 -8.29 13.94
C PRO A 109 -13.49 -8.13 12.63
N GLU A 110 -14.39 -7.14 12.55
CA GLU A 110 -15.24 -6.90 11.39
C GLU A 110 -14.47 -6.24 10.26
N TRP A 111 -14.64 -6.79 9.06
CA TRP A 111 -14.13 -6.25 7.81
C TRP A 111 -15.28 -5.84 6.90
N GLY A 112 -15.08 -4.80 6.11
CA GLY A 112 -15.94 -4.53 4.96
C GLY A 112 -15.67 -5.57 3.88
N GLU A 113 -16.72 -6.12 3.32
CA GLU A 113 -16.64 -7.16 2.29
C GLU A 113 -16.99 -6.57 0.92
N LEU A 114 -16.06 -6.70 -0.03
CA LEU A 114 -16.37 -6.43 -1.43
C LEU A 114 -17.01 -7.69 -2.01
N ARG A 115 -18.24 -7.55 -2.50
CA ARG A 115 -19.00 -8.67 -3.03
C ARG A 115 -19.28 -8.52 -4.53
N ASP A 116 -19.31 -9.65 -5.22
CA ASP A 116 -19.85 -9.80 -6.57
C ASP A 116 -21.01 -10.80 -6.49
N GLY A 117 -22.23 -10.30 -6.52
CA GLY A 117 -23.44 -11.06 -6.15
C GLY A 117 -23.37 -11.53 -4.69
N SER A 118 -23.49 -12.86 -4.49
CA SER A 118 -23.39 -13.48 -3.16
C SER A 118 -21.96 -13.82 -2.74
N ARG A 119 -20.96 -13.58 -3.59
CA ARG A 119 -19.59 -14.03 -3.38
C ARG A 119 -18.67 -12.89 -2.97
N ILE A 120 -17.72 -13.18 -2.06
CA ILE A 120 -16.74 -12.22 -1.59
C ILE A 120 -15.53 -12.23 -2.54
N THR A 121 -15.21 -11.07 -3.09
CA THR A 121 -14.07 -10.85 -3.97
C THR A 121 -12.89 -10.20 -3.24
N GLY A 122 -13.15 -9.51 -2.13
CA GLY A 122 -12.13 -8.81 -1.37
C GLY A 122 -12.63 -8.28 -0.04
N VAL A 123 -11.70 -7.68 0.71
CA VAL A 123 -12.00 -7.05 2.00
C VAL A 123 -11.43 -5.63 2.04
N TYR A 124 -11.97 -4.79 2.92
CA TYR A 124 -11.48 -3.45 3.18
C TYR A 124 -11.72 -3.04 4.64
N SER A 125 -10.96 -2.06 5.14
CA SER A 125 -11.18 -1.51 6.48
C SER A 125 -12.47 -0.70 6.53
N LEU A 126 -13.20 -0.80 7.65
CA LEU A 126 -14.40 0.03 7.88
C LEU A 126 -14.08 1.43 8.37
N SER A 127 -12.81 1.80 8.51
CA SER A 127 -12.38 3.11 9.00
C SER A 127 -12.53 4.19 7.93
N GLU A 128 -13.14 5.30 8.30
CA GLU A 128 -13.23 6.52 7.48
C GLU A 128 -12.07 7.49 7.72
N ALA A 129 -11.15 7.17 8.63
CA ALA A 129 -9.99 8.00 8.91
C ALA A 129 -9.09 8.13 7.68
N THR A 130 -8.42 9.27 7.60
CA THR A 130 -7.50 9.58 6.48
C THR A 130 -6.17 8.85 6.66
N PRO A 131 -5.68 8.13 5.63
CA PRO A 131 -4.38 7.49 5.66
C PRO A 131 -3.24 8.51 5.73
N VAL A 132 -2.22 8.19 6.52
CA VAL A 132 -0.97 8.96 6.57
C VAL A 132 -0.12 8.68 5.31
N LYS A 133 -0.11 7.41 4.87
CA LYS A 133 0.60 7.00 3.66
C LYS A 133 -0.24 7.34 2.42
N GLN A 134 0.21 8.33 1.64
CA GLN A 134 -0.46 8.79 0.42
C GLN A 134 0.26 8.36 -0.88
N ALA A 135 1.53 7.92 -0.77
CA ALA A 135 2.36 7.54 -1.92
C ALA A 135 3.42 6.50 -1.54
N GLY A 136 4.18 6.02 -2.52
CA GLY A 136 5.27 5.06 -2.30
C GLY A 136 4.74 3.66 -1.96
N PHE A 137 3.65 3.25 -2.56
CA PHE A 137 3.12 1.89 -2.47
C PHE A 137 3.91 0.94 -3.36
N ALA A 138 3.89 -0.36 -3.02
CA ALA A 138 4.39 -1.38 -3.92
C ALA A 138 3.56 -1.41 -5.22
N PRO A 139 4.11 -1.85 -6.37
CA PRO A 139 3.38 -1.86 -7.65
C PRO A 139 2.01 -2.56 -7.59
N ALA A 140 1.90 -3.60 -6.78
CA ALA A 140 0.63 -4.31 -6.57
C ALA A 140 -0.40 -3.54 -5.72
N GLN A 141 -0.04 -2.41 -5.15
CA GLN A 141 -0.83 -1.59 -4.23
C GLN A 141 -0.90 -0.12 -4.67
N GLU A 142 -0.40 0.20 -5.86
CA GLU A 142 -0.32 1.57 -6.39
C GLU A 142 -1.69 2.26 -6.49
N PHE A 143 -2.75 1.47 -6.64
CA PHE A 143 -4.14 1.94 -6.69
C PHE A 143 -4.64 2.52 -5.35
N PHE A 144 -3.88 2.41 -4.26
CA PHE A 144 -4.16 3.08 -2.99
C PHE A 144 -3.67 4.54 -2.97
N THR A 145 -2.84 4.95 -3.92
CA THR A 145 -2.31 6.31 -4.00
C THR A 145 -3.43 7.34 -4.11
N GLY A 146 -3.37 8.37 -3.26
CA GLY A 146 -4.34 9.47 -3.26
C GLY A 146 -5.71 9.14 -2.66
N LYS A 147 -5.88 7.97 -2.04
CA LYS A 147 -7.12 7.62 -1.35
C LYS A 147 -7.29 8.43 -0.06
N THR A 148 -8.51 8.88 0.19
CA THR A 148 -8.82 9.81 1.30
C THR A 148 -9.25 9.10 2.58
N ALA A 149 -9.66 7.83 2.49
CA ALA A 149 -10.08 7.03 3.63
C ALA A 149 -9.57 5.59 3.54
N TYR A 150 -9.32 4.95 4.70
CA TYR A 150 -8.89 3.53 4.72
C TYR A 150 -9.91 2.59 4.11
N ARG A 151 -11.20 2.91 4.16
CA ARG A 151 -12.26 2.11 3.51
C ARG A 151 -12.11 2.01 1.99
N GLU A 152 -11.33 2.90 1.38
CA GLU A 152 -11.04 2.87 -0.05
C GLU A 152 -9.84 1.96 -0.39
N TRP A 153 -9.13 1.46 0.63
CA TRP A 153 -8.06 0.50 0.46
C TRP A 153 -8.65 -0.91 0.35
N VAL A 154 -9.05 -1.26 -0.86
CA VAL A 154 -9.73 -2.52 -1.14
C VAL A 154 -8.73 -3.59 -1.57
N PHE A 155 -8.68 -4.67 -0.81
CA PHE A 155 -7.82 -5.84 -1.08
C PHE A 155 -8.64 -6.90 -1.81
N ALA A 156 -8.78 -6.76 -3.13
CA ALA A 156 -9.60 -7.64 -3.94
C ALA A 156 -8.76 -8.62 -4.77
N PHE A 157 -9.27 -9.83 -4.92
CA PHE A 157 -8.85 -10.80 -5.90
C PHE A 157 -9.77 -10.70 -7.12
N VAL A 158 -9.22 -10.27 -8.24
CA VAL A 158 -9.94 -10.24 -9.52
C VAL A 158 -9.78 -11.61 -10.18
N VAL A 159 -10.91 -12.30 -10.39
CA VAL A 159 -10.92 -13.56 -11.13
C VAL A 159 -10.51 -13.28 -12.57
N PRO A 160 -9.43 -13.92 -13.08
CA PRO A 160 -9.07 -13.78 -14.48
C PRO A 160 -10.24 -14.30 -15.33
N ARG A 161 -10.91 -13.42 -16.03
CA ARG A 161 -11.87 -13.85 -17.06
C ARG A 161 -11.06 -14.61 -18.08
N ARG A 162 -11.37 -15.89 -18.27
CA ARG A 162 -10.87 -16.67 -19.40
C ARG A 162 -11.43 -15.98 -20.64
N GLY A 163 -10.62 -15.08 -21.23
CA GLY A 163 -11.00 -14.35 -22.42
C GLY A 163 -11.37 -15.37 -23.50
N ILE A 164 -12.62 -15.32 -23.92
CA ILE A 164 -12.96 -15.73 -25.28
C ILE A 164 -12.08 -14.85 -26.14
N GLY A 165 -10.94 -15.44 -26.63
CA GLY A 165 -10.08 -14.84 -27.62
C GLY A 165 -9.80 -13.33 -27.40
N SER A 166 -8.86 -12.98 -26.55
CA SER A 166 -8.05 -11.80 -26.85
C SER A 166 -7.27 -12.14 -28.13
N THR A 167 -7.88 -11.90 -29.28
CA THR A 167 -7.12 -11.56 -30.45
C THR A 167 -6.36 -10.29 -30.07
N VAL A 168 -5.12 -10.48 -29.57
CA VAL A 168 -4.15 -9.42 -29.62
C VAL A 168 -4.18 -8.97 -31.07
N PRO A 169 -4.57 -7.72 -31.40
CA PRO A 169 -4.40 -7.24 -32.76
C PRO A 169 -2.90 -7.35 -33.02
N THR A 170 -2.52 -8.37 -33.80
CA THR A 170 -1.17 -8.43 -34.35
C THR A 170 -0.99 -7.08 -35.03
N PRO A 171 -0.01 -6.26 -34.65
CA PRO A 171 0.25 -5.06 -35.40
C PRO A 171 0.53 -5.51 -36.84
N THR A 172 -0.40 -5.26 -37.72
CA THR A 172 -0.20 -5.44 -39.15
C THR A 172 0.94 -4.52 -39.52
N LEU A 173 2.14 -5.10 -39.59
CA LEU A 173 3.27 -4.43 -40.20
C LEU A 173 2.82 -4.14 -41.60
N SER A 174 2.48 -2.86 -41.86
CA SER A 174 2.29 -2.36 -43.23
C SER A 174 3.51 -2.80 -44.04
N PRO A 175 3.33 -3.43 -45.18
CA PRO A 175 4.47 -3.83 -46.00
C PRO A 175 5.30 -2.59 -46.27
N THR A 176 6.55 -2.60 -45.85
CA THR A 176 7.56 -1.61 -46.21
C THR A 176 7.48 -1.42 -47.73
N PRO A 177 7.27 -0.21 -48.23
CA PRO A 177 7.29 0.03 -49.67
C PRO A 177 8.64 -0.46 -50.20
N ALA A 178 8.61 -1.34 -51.18
CA ALA A 178 9.81 -1.86 -51.85
C ALA A 178 10.68 -0.66 -52.28
N PRO A 179 12.01 -0.73 -52.10
CA PRO A 179 12.91 0.32 -52.56
C PRO A 179 12.71 0.48 -54.06
N GLY A 180 12.25 1.70 -54.44
CA GLY A 180 12.07 2.07 -55.81
C GLY A 180 13.35 1.75 -56.60
N ARG A 181 13.19 1.10 -57.75
CA ARG A 181 14.29 0.89 -58.72
C ARG A 181 14.95 2.24 -58.96
N GLY A 182 16.18 2.34 -58.49
CA GLY A 182 17.02 3.51 -58.73
C GLY A 182 17.12 3.77 -60.23
N THR A 183 16.78 4.96 -60.63
CA THR A 183 17.12 5.47 -61.97
C THR A 183 18.63 5.37 -62.11
N PRO A 184 19.13 4.83 -63.28
CA PRO A 184 20.57 4.74 -63.50
C PRO A 184 21.19 6.14 -63.50
N PHE A 185 22.23 6.32 -62.72
CA PHE A 185 23.04 7.52 -62.73
C PHE A 185 23.57 7.77 -64.16
N PRO A 186 23.50 8.98 -64.70
CA PRO A 186 24.14 9.31 -65.96
C PRO A 186 25.66 9.19 -65.81
N SER A 187 26.31 8.44 -66.73
CA SER A 187 27.75 8.25 -66.78
C SER A 187 28.49 9.60 -66.93
N PRO A 188 29.62 9.81 -66.27
CA PRO A 188 30.41 11.01 -66.41
C PRO A 188 30.96 11.12 -67.83
N ARG A 189 30.76 12.28 -68.47
CA ARG A 189 31.28 12.63 -69.77
C ARG A 189 32.80 12.71 -69.74
N PRO A 190 33.50 12.08 -70.68
CA PRO A 190 34.98 12.18 -70.71
C PRO A 190 35.42 13.61 -71.04
N LEU A 191 36.30 14.13 -70.23
CA LEU A 191 36.97 15.40 -70.44
C LEU A 191 37.82 15.31 -71.76
N ARG A 192 37.49 16.12 -72.74
CA ARG A 192 38.21 16.27 -73.95
C ARG A 192 39.53 16.96 -73.63
N GLY A 193 40.65 16.23 -73.75
CA GLY A 193 42.00 16.77 -73.64
C GLY A 193 42.25 17.76 -74.78
N ASN A 194 42.67 18.94 -74.40
CA ASN A 194 43.35 19.84 -75.33
C ASN A 194 44.81 19.42 -75.38
N ALA A 195 45.31 19.13 -76.57
CA ALA A 195 46.71 19.03 -76.88
C ALA A 195 47.04 19.99 -78.05
N PRO A 196 48.24 20.36 -78.21
CA PRO A 196 48.86 21.67 -78.34
C PRO A 196 48.56 22.41 -79.63
#